data_d3341771498302bc4cacdbd19b51878b
#
_entry.id   d3341771498302bc4cacdbd19b51878b
#
_cell.length_a   1.000
_cell.length_b   1.000
_cell.length_c   1.000
_cell.angle_alpha   90.00
_cell.angle_beta   90.00
_cell.angle_gamma   90.00
#
_symmetry.space_group_name_H-M   'P 1'
#
loop_
_entity.id
_entity.type
_entity.pdbx_description
1 polymer ?
#
loop_
_entity_poly.entity_id
_entity_poly.type
_entity_poly.pdbx_seq_one_letter_code
_entity_poly.pdbx_strand_id
1 'polypeptide(L)'
;MATEFLMPKLGLTMEEGTITEWFADDGTTISAGEPLLRIETDKTETDVEAAATGRLHRIGQVGDTVACGELIGWFLGDGEDAPAASTSAAAAPSPAAAPASAPAAPTAAAAAPPVVNTGRIIASPLTKRVATERNIDLRTVRGTGPGGRIIAADLDDLPATPPAAAAPSPAAPAQPASIGGATGVPATAAARSLADLLGIDLAQVPVDPVEQRITKESVAHHVRGLIAASNAAAATDPTQASALPPALQEPTRTIRLGGMRGTIAKRMHESLRQMAQLTLFMDADMDAVVADRTARKESGTAPSFTDYIIAAAARALGKHPLVNSQITDDGVALLPAVHVGMAVALDEGLIVPVIRDTANRDLTSLSTESSRLAEAARNGALELPDLEGGTFSVSTLGMYGVDGFTPVINPPNTAILGVGRLREDVVIIDGDVGIRTRLTLSLTWDHRAFDGAPAAAFCKTIADLLADPSALDATAR
;
A
#
# COMPACT_ATOMS: atom_id res chain seq x y z
N MET A 1 23.97 -43.84 -10.04
CA MET A 1 23.02 -43.24 -9.05
C MET A 1 22.66 -41.86 -9.57
N ALA A 2 21.35 -41.59 -9.67
CA ALA A 2 20.86 -40.29 -10.08
C ALA A 2 21.21 -39.25 -9.00
N THR A 3 21.87 -38.14 -9.39
CA THR A 3 22.21 -37.04 -8.48
C THR A 3 21.32 -35.85 -8.78
N GLU A 4 20.69 -35.31 -7.74
CA GLU A 4 19.84 -34.13 -7.87
C GLU A 4 20.68 -32.90 -8.21
N PHE A 5 20.19 -32.10 -9.16
CA PHE A 5 20.74 -30.80 -9.45
C PHE A 5 19.74 -29.73 -9.02
N LEU A 6 20.07 -29.09 -7.89
CA LEU A 6 19.23 -28.08 -7.26
C LEU A 6 19.71 -26.68 -7.67
N MET A 7 18.79 -25.70 -7.67
CA MET A 7 19.12 -24.29 -7.88
C MET A 7 20.16 -23.83 -6.85
N PRO A 8 21.40 -23.49 -7.25
CA PRO A 8 22.45 -23.13 -6.32
C PRO A 8 22.22 -21.74 -5.72
N LYS A 9 22.59 -21.56 -4.46
CA LYS A 9 22.59 -20.26 -3.81
C LYS A 9 23.92 -19.55 -4.07
N LEU A 10 23.95 -18.65 -5.07
CA LEU A 10 25.15 -17.93 -5.50
C LEU A 10 25.47 -16.68 -4.67
N GLY A 11 24.59 -16.32 -3.71
CA GLY A 11 24.79 -15.20 -2.80
C GLY A 11 24.01 -15.35 -1.51
N LEU A 12 24.43 -14.66 -0.44
CA LEU A 12 23.81 -14.76 0.89
C LEU A 12 22.32 -14.34 0.89
N THR A 13 21.94 -13.42 0.02
CA THR A 13 20.58 -12.86 -0.09
C THR A 13 19.78 -13.43 -1.27
N MET A 14 20.33 -14.40 -2.00
CA MET A 14 19.64 -15.02 -3.13
C MET A 14 18.55 -15.96 -2.60
N GLU A 15 17.30 -15.71 -2.99
CA GLU A 15 16.12 -16.54 -2.67
C GLU A 15 15.64 -17.33 -3.89
N GLU A 16 15.81 -16.77 -5.09
CA GLU A 16 15.43 -17.37 -6.37
C GLU A 16 16.43 -16.98 -7.47
N GLY A 17 16.48 -17.76 -8.56
CA GLY A 17 17.26 -17.46 -9.76
C GLY A 17 16.48 -17.78 -11.02
N THR A 18 16.69 -17.00 -12.09
CA THR A 18 16.08 -17.24 -13.41
C THR A 18 17.08 -17.90 -14.34
N ILE A 19 16.70 -19.02 -14.94
CA ILE A 19 17.53 -19.72 -15.92
C ILE A 19 17.50 -18.93 -17.23
N THR A 20 18.61 -18.33 -17.62
CA THR A 20 18.71 -17.55 -18.88
C THR A 20 19.18 -18.38 -20.03
N GLU A 21 20.07 -19.33 -19.79
CA GLU A 21 20.63 -20.18 -20.85
C GLU A 21 21.10 -21.53 -20.29
N TRP A 22 20.90 -22.62 -21.07
CA TRP A 22 21.52 -23.91 -20.84
C TRP A 22 22.63 -24.12 -21.86
N PHE A 23 23.85 -24.33 -21.40
CA PHE A 23 24.99 -24.56 -22.26
C PHE A 23 25.05 -26.01 -22.79
N ALA A 24 24.32 -26.92 -22.18
CA ALA A 24 24.25 -28.31 -22.57
C ALA A 24 22.82 -28.73 -22.85
N ASP A 25 22.62 -29.56 -23.86
CA ASP A 25 21.32 -30.12 -24.24
C ASP A 25 20.89 -31.27 -23.32
N ASP A 26 19.55 -31.45 -23.21
CA ASP A 26 18.99 -32.57 -22.48
C ASP A 26 19.49 -33.90 -23.01
N GLY A 27 19.90 -34.81 -22.13
CA GLY A 27 20.51 -36.10 -22.50
C GLY A 27 21.99 -36.08 -22.80
N THR A 28 22.67 -34.93 -22.78
CA THR A 28 24.13 -34.82 -23.02
C THR A 28 24.90 -35.26 -21.76
N THR A 29 26.02 -35.96 -21.95
CA THR A 29 26.91 -36.29 -20.84
C THR A 29 27.84 -35.13 -20.55
N ILE A 30 27.91 -34.69 -19.30
CA ILE A 30 28.68 -33.56 -18.83
C ILE A 30 29.61 -34.01 -17.72
N SER A 31 30.81 -33.41 -17.66
CA SER A 31 31.80 -33.63 -16.59
C SER A 31 31.67 -32.64 -15.49
N ALA A 32 31.93 -33.04 -14.26
CA ALA A 32 31.95 -32.11 -13.11
C ALA A 32 32.94 -30.95 -13.38
N GLY A 33 32.51 -29.70 -13.15
CA GLY A 33 33.29 -28.48 -13.41
C GLY A 33 33.11 -27.88 -14.80
N GLU A 34 32.34 -28.52 -15.71
CA GLU A 34 32.00 -27.89 -16.99
C GLU A 34 30.83 -26.88 -16.81
N PRO A 35 30.84 -25.74 -17.54
CA PRO A 35 29.75 -24.78 -17.50
C PRO A 35 28.45 -25.42 -17.98
N LEU A 36 27.40 -25.38 -17.16
CA LEU A 36 26.16 -26.11 -17.38
C LEU A 36 25.02 -25.20 -17.78
N LEU A 37 24.82 -24.11 -17.04
CA LEU A 37 23.78 -23.15 -17.30
C LEU A 37 24.16 -21.76 -16.80
N ARG A 38 23.48 -20.75 -17.32
CA ARG A 38 23.56 -19.37 -16.85
C ARG A 38 22.32 -19.02 -16.06
N ILE A 39 22.53 -18.44 -14.88
CA ILE A 39 21.48 -17.98 -13.99
C ILE A 39 21.58 -16.47 -13.86
N GLU A 40 20.46 -15.78 -14.08
CA GLU A 40 20.29 -14.38 -13.73
C GLU A 40 19.78 -14.29 -12.30
N THR A 41 20.49 -13.55 -11.48
CA THR A 41 20.09 -13.17 -10.14
C THR A 41 19.63 -11.71 -10.14
N ASP A 42 19.13 -11.20 -9.02
CA ASP A 42 18.73 -9.80 -8.87
C ASP A 42 19.88 -8.79 -9.10
N LYS A 43 21.13 -9.24 -9.10
CA LYS A 43 22.33 -8.38 -9.18
C LYS A 43 23.29 -8.71 -10.33
N THR A 44 23.39 -9.98 -10.73
CA THR A 44 24.36 -10.43 -11.73
C THR A 44 23.88 -11.66 -12.48
N GLU A 45 24.37 -11.82 -13.70
CA GLU A 45 24.36 -13.11 -14.41
C GLU A 45 25.59 -13.91 -14.02
N THR A 46 25.43 -15.19 -13.72
CA THR A 46 26.52 -16.07 -13.30
C THR A 46 26.39 -17.42 -13.98
N ASP A 47 27.50 -17.91 -14.53
CA ASP A 47 27.60 -19.24 -15.09
C ASP A 47 27.77 -20.26 -13.96
N VAL A 48 26.96 -21.31 -13.98
CA VAL A 48 26.97 -22.38 -12.99
C VAL A 48 27.58 -23.62 -13.61
N GLU A 49 28.56 -24.21 -12.92
CA GLU A 49 29.26 -25.42 -13.34
C GLU A 49 28.52 -26.68 -12.87
N ALA A 50 28.66 -27.75 -13.58
CA ALA A 50 28.11 -29.06 -13.23
C ALA A 50 28.72 -29.59 -11.91
N ALA A 51 27.86 -29.90 -10.93
CA ALA A 51 28.30 -30.41 -9.65
C ALA A 51 28.72 -31.89 -9.67
N ALA A 52 28.30 -32.64 -10.69
CA ALA A 52 28.60 -34.06 -10.85
C ALA A 52 28.76 -34.43 -12.32
N THR A 53 29.50 -35.53 -12.60
CA THR A 53 29.59 -36.09 -13.93
C THR A 53 28.42 -37.04 -14.18
N GLY A 54 27.69 -36.86 -15.28
CA GLY A 54 26.54 -37.69 -15.62
C GLY A 54 25.81 -37.22 -16.88
N ARG A 55 24.78 -37.96 -17.28
CA ARG A 55 23.88 -37.56 -18.35
C ARG A 55 22.86 -36.56 -17.78
N LEU A 56 22.82 -35.34 -18.32
CA LEU A 56 21.92 -34.29 -17.88
C LEU A 56 20.48 -34.65 -18.26
N HIS A 57 19.56 -34.53 -17.28
CA HIS A 57 18.12 -34.48 -17.51
C HIS A 57 17.57 -33.18 -16.96
N ARG A 58 17.08 -32.28 -17.84
CA ARG A 58 16.60 -30.94 -17.50
C ARG A 58 15.13 -31.00 -17.10
N ILE A 59 14.78 -30.34 -15.99
CA ILE A 59 13.40 -30.10 -15.55
C ILE A 59 13.06 -28.62 -15.77
N GLY A 60 13.93 -27.70 -15.35
CA GLY A 60 13.76 -26.27 -15.56
C GLY A 60 13.98 -25.86 -17.02
N GLN A 61 13.15 -24.92 -17.51
CA GLN A 61 13.26 -24.37 -18.86
C GLN A 61 13.91 -22.98 -18.83
N VAL A 62 14.43 -22.54 -19.98
CA VAL A 62 14.93 -21.17 -20.15
C VAL A 62 13.76 -20.18 -19.92
N GLY A 63 13.98 -19.26 -19.00
CA GLY A 63 12.97 -18.27 -18.55
C GLY A 63 12.24 -18.66 -17.27
N ASP A 64 12.47 -19.85 -16.71
CA ASP A 64 11.89 -20.25 -15.42
C ASP A 64 12.63 -19.57 -14.26
N THR A 65 11.86 -19.01 -13.33
CA THR A 65 12.38 -18.50 -12.05
C THR A 65 12.12 -19.55 -10.99
N VAL A 66 13.18 -20.05 -10.38
CA VAL A 66 13.17 -21.20 -9.47
C VAL A 66 13.78 -20.80 -8.13
N ALA A 67 13.18 -21.20 -7.00
CA ALA A 67 13.69 -20.90 -5.67
C ALA A 67 15.02 -21.62 -5.41
N CYS A 68 15.91 -21.01 -4.62
CA CYS A 68 17.17 -21.65 -4.20
C CYS A 68 16.90 -22.95 -3.45
N GLY A 69 17.56 -24.03 -3.89
CA GLY A 69 17.38 -25.38 -3.35
C GLY A 69 16.25 -26.18 -4.00
N GLU A 70 15.52 -25.63 -4.96
CA GLU A 70 14.52 -26.36 -5.72
C GLU A 70 15.17 -27.15 -6.87
N LEU A 71 14.57 -28.28 -7.24
CA LEU A 71 15.10 -29.22 -8.23
C LEU A 71 14.97 -28.65 -9.67
N ILE A 72 16.08 -28.48 -10.37
CA ILE A 72 16.13 -27.98 -11.75
C ILE A 72 16.61 -29.02 -12.76
N GLY A 73 17.14 -30.14 -12.31
CA GLY A 73 17.58 -31.22 -13.17
C GLY A 73 18.16 -32.44 -12.42
N TRP A 74 18.61 -33.43 -13.19
CA TRP A 74 19.26 -34.62 -12.66
C TRP A 74 20.54 -34.92 -13.46
N PHE A 75 21.55 -35.42 -12.76
CA PHE A 75 22.67 -36.10 -13.39
C PHE A 75 22.44 -37.62 -13.27
N LEU A 76 22.24 -38.30 -14.39
CA LEU A 76 21.95 -39.73 -14.48
C LEU A 76 23.20 -40.50 -14.79
N GLY A 77 23.36 -41.67 -14.17
CA GLY A 77 24.39 -42.63 -14.55
C GLY A 77 24.06 -43.37 -15.88
N ASP A 78 25.04 -44.06 -16.45
CA ASP A 78 24.84 -44.83 -17.68
C ASP A 78 23.73 -45.91 -17.49
N GLY A 79 22.64 -45.78 -18.27
CA GLY A 79 21.52 -46.72 -18.27
C GLY A 79 20.48 -46.49 -17.17
N GLU A 80 20.51 -45.35 -16.48
CA GLU A 80 19.56 -44.99 -15.42
C GLU A 80 18.47 -44.07 -16.00
N ASP A 81 17.20 -44.38 -15.70
CA ASP A 81 16.06 -43.49 -16.06
C ASP A 81 15.80 -42.47 -14.96
N ALA A 82 15.35 -41.27 -15.36
CA ALA A 82 15.03 -40.22 -14.42
C ALA A 82 13.90 -40.68 -13.47
N PRO A 83 14.04 -40.47 -12.15
CA PRO A 83 12.95 -40.70 -11.23
C PRO A 83 11.73 -39.86 -11.61
N ALA A 84 10.53 -40.45 -11.62
CA ALA A 84 9.29 -39.72 -11.90
C ALA A 84 9.17 -38.55 -10.93
N ALA A 85 9.05 -37.31 -11.46
CA ALA A 85 8.95 -36.08 -10.69
C ALA A 85 7.73 -36.15 -9.76
N SER A 86 7.95 -36.37 -8.48
CA SER A 86 6.95 -36.13 -7.43
C SER A 86 6.90 -34.63 -7.19
N THR A 87 5.87 -33.96 -7.71
CA THR A 87 5.50 -32.61 -7.35
C THR A 87 5.16 -32.60 -5.86
N SER A 88 6.15 -32.26 -5.05
CA SER A 88 5.92 -31.96 -3.61
C SER A 88 5.29 -30.58 -3.51
N ALA A 89 3.95 -30.58 -3.50
CA ALA A 89 3.23 -29.41 -3.00
C ALA A 89 3.58 -29.27 -1.52
N ALA A 90 4.18 -28.14 -1.16
CA ALA A 90 4.51 -27.77 0.20
C ALA A 90 3.25 -27.83 1.08
N ALA A 91 3.18 -28.82 1.96
CA ALA A 91 2.19 -28.90 3.03
C ALA A 91 2.61 -27.91 4.11
N ALA A 92 1.74 -26.93 4.36
CA ALA A 92 1.83 -26.07 5.54
C ALA A 92 1.82 -26.90 6.83
N PRO A 93 2.62 -26.57 7.84
CA PRO A 93 2.56 -27.27 9.12
C PRO A 93 1.28 -26.90 9.86
N SER A 94 0.47 -27.94 10.14
CA SER A 94 -0.69 -27.88 11.04
C SER A 94 -0.19 -27.71 12.48
N PRO A 95 -0.75 -26.78 13.27
CA PRO A 95 -0.36 -26.66 14.67
C PRO A 95 -0.92 -27.81 15.50
N ALA A 96 -0.02 -28.40 16.28
CA ALA A 96 -0.31 -29.45 17.22
C ALA A 96 -1.33 -29.03 18.29
N ALA A 97 -2.28 -29.91 18.55
CA ALA A 97 -3.31 -29.77 19.56
C ALA A 97 -2.69 -29.78 20.97
N ALA A 98 -3.02 -28.78 21.77
CA ALA A 98 -2.87 -28.80 23.23
C ALA A 98 -4.20 -29.30 23.87
N PRO A 99 -4.13 -30.02 25.01
CA PRO A 99 -5.28 -30.70 25.55
C PRO A 99 -6.24 -29.79 26.31
N ALA A 100 -7.49 -30.11 26.16
CA ALA A 100 -8.63 -29.49 26.81
C ALA A 100 -8.61 -29.64 28.33
N SER A 101 -8.95 -28.58 29.02
CA SER A 101 -9.61 -28.62 30.30
C SER A 101 -10.80 -27.67 30.28
N ALA A 102 -11.99 -28.24 30.32
CA ALA A 102 -13.23 -27.54 30.50
C ALA A 102 -13.42 -27.12 31.96
N PRO A 103 -14.06 -26.01 32.21
CA PRO A 103 -14.93 -25.86 33.35
C PRO A 103 -16.37 -25.60 32.95
N ALA A 104 -17.23 -26.17 33.77
CA ALA A 104 -18.67 -26.26 33.78
C ALA A 104 -19.44 -24.99 33.38
N ALA A 105 -20.59 -25.24 32.73
CA ALA A 105 -21.62 -24.27 32.46
C ALA A 105 -22.30 -23.77 33.76
N PRO A 106 -22.66 -22.51 33.84
CA PRO A 106 -23.70 -22.07 34.77
C PRO A 106 -25.06 -21.98 34.06
N THR A 107 -25.99 -22.49 34.79
CA THR A 107 -27.44 -22.60 34.66
C THR A 107 -28.11 -21.34 34.10
N ALA A 108 -29.12 -21.57 33.27
CA ALA A 108 -30.04 -20.56 32.75
C ALA A 108 -30.69 -19.70 33.87
N ALA A 109 -30.49 -18.43 33.79
CA ALA A 109 -31.26 -17.47 34.57
C ALA A 109 -32.39 -16.89 33.69
N ALA A 110 -33.58 -16.85 34.28
CA ALA A 110 -34.84 -16.44 33.68
C ALA A 110 -34.81 -15.01 33.10
N ALA A 111 -35.50 -14.85 31.97
CA ALA A 111 -35.72 -13.61 31.28
C ALA A 111 -36.41 -12.56 32.21
N ALA A 112 -35.74 -11.44 32.40
CA ALA A 112 -36.33 -10.26 33.04
C ALA A 112 -37.19 -9.45 32.02
N PRO A 113 -38.23 -8.75 32.43
CA PRO A 113 -39.15 -8.03 31.55
C PRO A 113 -38.48 -6.84 30.84
N PRO A 114 -39.00 -6.42 29.67
CA PRO A 114 -38.39 -5.38 28.85
C PRO A 114 -38.40 -4.03 29.57
N VAL A 115 -37.25 -3.38 29.64
CA VAL A 115 -37.06 -2.04 30.21
C VAL A 115 -37.28 -1.00 29.11
N VAL A 116 -38.29 -0.16 29.21
CA VAL A 116 -38.50 0.96 28.29
C VAL A 116 -37.74 2.18 28.83
N ASN A 117 -36.73 2.63 28.07
CA ASN A 117 -35.98 3.85 28.41
C ASN A 117 -36.79 5.10 28.03
N THR A 118 -37.22 5.88 29.01
CA THR A 118 -37.95 7.16 28.83
C THR A 118 -37.06 8.39 28.77
N GLY A 119 -35.73 8.21 28.78
CA GLY A 119 -34.72 9.27 28.74
C GLY A 119 -34.01 9.45 27.42
N ARG A 120 -33.05 10.42 27.37
CA ARG A 120 -32.19 10.66 26.18
C ARG A 120 -31.33 9.41 25.88
N ILE A 121 -31.54 8.81 24.70
CA ILE A 121 -30.83 7.62 24.28
C ILE A 121 -29.40 8.00 23.92
N ILE A 122 -28.40 7.42 24.62
CA ILE A 122 -26.97 7.58 24.36
C ILE A 122 -26.52 6.31 23.66
N ALA A 123 -26.32 6.39 22.34
CA ALA A 123 -25.81 5.28 21.49
C ALA A 123 -24.69 5.77 20.55
N SER A 124 -23.75 4.90 20.24
CA SER A 124 -22.68 5.24 19.30
C SER A 124 -23.22 5.39 17.85
N PRO A 125 -22.53 6.14 16.95
CA PRO A 125 -22.95 6.26 15.55
C PRO A 125 -23.07 4.90 14.84
N LEU A 126 -22.18 3.95 15.16
CA LEU A 126 -22.19 2.57 14.63
C LEU A 126 -23.44 1.83 15.13
N THR A 127 -23.74 1.89 16.44
CA THR A 127 -24.92 1.26 17.04
C THR A 127 -26.23 1.78 16.43
N LYS A 128 -26.32 3.07 16.14
CA LYS A 128 -27.49 3.66 15.48
C LYS A 128 -27.68 3.13 14.06
N ARG A 129 -26.58 2.95 13.30
CA ARG A 129 -26.63 2.38 11.94
C ARG A 129 -27.09 0.94 11.96
N VAL A 130 -26.49 0.09 12.81
CA VAL A 130 -26.85 -1.34 12.95
C VAL A 130 -28.31 -1.49 13.43
N ALA A 131 -28.76 -0.65 14.35
CA ALA A 131 -30.16 -0.68 14.81
C ALA A 131 -31.13 -0.31 13.69
N THR A 132 -30.79 0.65 12.83
CA THR A 132 -31.59 1.02 11.65
C THR A 132 -31.62 -0.10 10.61
N GLU A 133 -30.47 -0.73 10.33
CA GLU A 133 -30.37 -1.85 9.38
C GLU A 133 -31.16 -3.08 9.83
N ARG A 134 -31.18 -3.36 11.15
CA ARG A 134 -31.89 -4.50 11.75
C ARG A 134 -33.30 -4.18 12.23
N ASN A 135 -33.78 -2.95 12.02
CA ASN A 135 -35.08 -2.42 12.45
C ASN A 135 -35.36 -2.59 13.96
N ILE A 136 -34.33 -2.35 14.79
CA ILE A 136 -34.38 -2.49 16.25
C ILE A 136 -34.67 -1.10 16.88
N ASP A 137 -35.69 -1.00 17.70
CA ASP A 137 -35.97 0.23 18.47
C ASP A 137 -35.04 0.35 19.68
N LEU A 138 -34.11 1.30 19.61
CA LEU A 138 -33.12 1.57 20.67
C LEU A 138 -33.74 1.95 22.03
N ARG A 139 -35.05 2.27 22.08
CA ARG A 139 -35.76 2.55 23.34
C ARG A 139 -36.00 1.29 24.17
N THR A 140 -36.00 0.15 23.52
CA THR A 140 -36.22 -1.15 24.17
C THR A 140 -34.92 -1.87 24.54
N VAL A 141 -33.76 -1.28 24.20
CA VAL A 141 -32.45 -1.86 24.43
C VAL A 141 -31.77 -1.25 25.65
N ARG A 142 -31.31 -2.08 26.56
CA ARG A 142 -30.53 -1.65 27.72
C ARG A 142 -29.06 -1.51 27.35
N GLY A 143 -28.48 -0.30 27.46
CA GLY A 143 -27.06 -0.09 27.19
C GLY A 143 -26.18 -0.62 28.33
N THR A 144 -25.15 -1.40 27.97
CA THR A 144 -24.14 -1.96 28.90
C THR A 144 -22.83 -1.17 28.91
N GLY A 145 -22.66 -0.17 28.04
CA GLY A 145 -21.47 0.66 27.96
C GLY A 145 -21.36 1.70 29.10
N PRO A 146 -20.20 2.37 29.25
CA PRO A 146 -19.96 3.37 30.27
C PRO A 146 -20.99 4.49 30.25
N GLY A 147 -21.60 4.76 31.41
CA GLY A 147 -22.66 5.75 31.56
C GLY A 147 -24.02 5.34 30.96
N GLY A 148 -24.30 4.03 30.79
CA GLY A 148 -25.56 3.54 30.24
C GLY A 148 -25.65 3.68 28.71
N ARG A 149 -24.53 3.82 27.99
CA ARG A 149 -24.48 3.92 26.53
C ARG A 149 -24.79 2.57 25.89
N ILE A 150 -25.64 2.56 24.86
CA ILE A 150 -25.90 1.38 24.04
C ILE A 150 -24.72 1.18 23.09
N ILE A 151 -24.10 -0.01 23.13
CA ILE A 151 -22.99 -0.44 22.25
C ILE A 151 -23.48 -1.49 21.25
N ALA A 152 -22.70 -1.75 20.20
CA ALA A 152 -23.11 -2.67 19.13
C ALA A 152 -23.40 -4.10 19.63
N ALA A 153 -22.65 -4.58 20.62
CA ALA A 153 -22.86 -5.89 21.25
C ALA A 153 -24.23 -6.03 21.94
N ASP A 154 -24.83 -4.91 22.40
CA ASP A 154 -26.17 -4.93 23.01
C ASP A 154 -27.31 -5.23 22.01
N LEU A 155 -27.00 -5.17 20.71
CA LEU A 155 -27.94 -5.45 19.62
C LEU A 155 -27.85 -6.89 19.09
N ASP A 156 -26.79 -7.63 19.44
CA ASP A 156 -26.56 -8.99 18.92
C ASP A 156 -27.40 -10.05 19.63
N ASP A 157 -27.82 -9.80 20.86
CA ASP A 157 -28.61 -10.72 21.67
C ASP A 157 -30.15 -10.57 21.53
N LEU A 158 -30.62 -9.69 20.61
CA LEU A 158 -32.04 -9.44 20.44
C LEU A 158 -32.61 -10.17 19.22
N PRO A 159 -33.68 -10.99 19.38
CA PRO A 159 -34.35 -11.62 18.26
C PRO A 159 -35.05 -10.58 17.38
N ALA A 160 -34.92 -10.71 16.06
CA ALA A 160 -35.60 -9.89 15.07
C ALA A 160 -37.13 -10.03 15.24
N THR A 161 -37.80 -8.94 15.60
CA THR A 161 -39.26 -8.94 15.78
C THR A 161 -39.97 -8.69 14.45
N PRO A 162 -40.99 -9.49 14.08
CA PRO A 162 -41.81 -9.22 12.91
C PRO A 162 -42.73 -7.99 13.16
N PRO A 163 -43.14 -7.28 12.09
CA PRO A 163 -43.86 -6.02 12.24
C PRO A 163 -45.27 -6.19 12.82
N ALA A 164 -45.53 -5.51 13.91
CA ALA A 164 -46.86 -5.42 14.52
C ALA A 164 -47.75 -4.43 13.73
N ALA A 165 -49.01 -4.83 13.55
CA ALA A 165 -50.05 -4.15 12.83
C ALA A 165 -50.39 -2.75 13.41
N ALA A 166 -50.67 -1.83 12.52
CA ALA A 166 -51.04 -0.46 12.80
C ALA A 166 -52.40 -0.31 13.49
N ALA A 167 -52.49 0.52 14.51
CA ALA A 167 -53.72 1.05 15.05
C ALA A 167 -53.89 2.55 14.67
N PRO A 168 -55.11 3.09 14.56
CA PRO A 168 -55.45 4.21 13.69
C PRO A 168 -55.14 5.60 14.28
N SER A 169 -54.77 6.50 13.37
CA SER A 169 -54.48 7.91 13.63
C SER A 169 -55.73 8.79 13.62
N PRO A 170 -55.81 9.83 14.45
CA PRO A 170 -56.88 10.83 14.34
C PRO A 170 -56.56 11.93 13.31
N ALA A 171 -57.68 12.51 12.83
CA ALA A 171 -57.89 13.37 11.70
C ALA A 171 -57.06 14.65 11.59
N ALA A 172 -56.90 15.04 10.32
CA ALA A 172 -56.28 16.26 9.82
C ALA A 172 -57.17 17.49 9.92
N PRO A 173 -56.64 18.70 9.79
CA PRO A 173 -57.38 19.79 9.17
C PRO A 173 -56.84 20.20 7.81
N ALA A 174 -57.78 20.80 7.09
CA ALA A 174 -57.97 21.11 5.70
C ALA A 174 -56.86 21.85 4.94
N GLN A 175 -56.95 21.67 3.62
CA GLN A 175 -56.24 22.20 2.47
C GLN A 175 -56.20 23.73 2.34
N PRO A 176 -55.37 24.23 1.46
CA PRO A 176 -55.93 24.92 0.28
C PRO A 176 -55.44 24.42 -1.09
N ALA A 177 -56.26 24.85 -2.03
CA ALA A 177 -56.52 24.40 -3.36
C ALA A 177 -55.39 24.45 -4.41
N SER A 178 -55.61 23.59 -5.39
CA SER A 178 -55.08 23.38 -6.72
C SER A 178 -54.84 24.62 -7.59
N ILE A 179 -53.82 24.54 -8.46
CA ILE A 179 -53.92 25.12 -9.82
C ILE A 179 -53.30 24.09 -10.82
N GLY A 180 -54.02 23.86 -11.85
CA GLY A 180 -54.08 22.86 -12.85
C GLY A 180 -52.92 22.64 -13.82
N GLY A 181 -52.99 21.44 -14.39
CA GLY A 181 -52.35 21.02 -15.61
C GLY A 181 -52.92 19.66 -16.00
N ALA A 182 -53.66 19.61 -17.11
CA ALA A 182 -54.50 18.51 -17.52
C ALA A 182 -53.71 17.29 -17.99
N THR A 183 -54.08 16.15 -17.45
CA THR A 183 -54.40 14.89 -18.15
C THR A 183 -54.96 13.92 -17.08
N GLY A 184 -56.11 13.39 -17.32
CA GLY A 184 -57.08 12.84 -16.39
C GLY A 184 -56.77 11.50 -15.72
N VAL A 185 -55.57 11.27 -15.21
CA VAL A 185 -55.29 10.08 -14.39
C VAL A 185 -55.25 10.51 -12.91
N PRO A 186 -56.14 10.00 -12.06
CA PRO A 186 -56.14 10.33 -10.66
C PRO A 186 -54.89 9.76 -9.97
N ALA A 187 -53.99 10.62 -9.48
CA ALA A 187 -52.78 10.26 -8.82
C ALA A 187 -52.57 11.07 -7.56
N THR A 188 -51.96 10.44 -6.52
CA THR A 188 -51.61 11.15 -5.28
C THR A 188 -50.45 12.14 -5.51
N ALA A 189 -50.34 13.18 -4.68
CA ALA A 189 -49.23 14.14 -4.79
C ALA A 189 -47.86 13.45 -4.66
N ALA A 190 -47.75 12.47 -3.79
CA ALA A 190 -46.51 11.66 -3.61
C ALA A 190 -46.19 10.79 -4.84
N ALA A 191 -47.22 10.27 -5.53
CA ALA A 191 -47.04 9.53 -6.79
C ALA A 191 -46.52 10.43 -7.91
N ARG A 192 -47.05 11.64 -8.00
CA ARG A 192 -46.59 12.63 -9.02
C ARG A 192 -45.16 13.04 -8.80
N SER A 193 -44.80 13.41 -7.52
CA SER A 193 -43.41 13.77 -7.20
C SER A 193 -42.43 12.64 -7.47
N LEU A 194 -42.81 11.38 -7.20
CA LEU A 194 -41.94 10.23 -7.46
C LEU A 194 -41.81 9.95 -8.97
N ALA A 195 -42.90 10.05 -9.72
CA ALA A 195 -42.92 9.87 -11.15
C ALA A 195 -42.06 10.94 -11.86
N ASP A 196 -42.21 12.22 -11.46
CA ASP A 196 -41.41 13.35 -11.97
C ASP A 196 -39.92 13.14 -11.67
N LEU A 197 -39.58 12.72 -10.44
CA LEU A 197 -38.20 12.46 -10.06
C LEU A 197 -37.55 11.34 -10.89
N LEU A 198 -38.34 10.32 -11.24
CA LEU A 198 -37.85 9.14 -11.99
C LEU A 198 -38.08 9.25 -13.49
N GLY A 199 -38.67 10.36 -13.99
CA GLY A 199 -39.00 10.56 -15.43
C GLY A 199 -40.04 9.59 -15.98
N ILE A 200 -41.00 9.12 -15.14
CA ILE A 200 -42.00 8.14 -15.47
C ILE A 200 -43.31 8.84 -15.83
N ASP A 201 -43.86 8.49 -17.02
CA ASP A 201 -45.17 8.93 -17.40
C ASP A 201 -46.27 8.20 -16.61
N LEU A 202 -47.04 8.94 -15.82
CA LEU A 202 -48.12 8.38 -15.00
C LEU A 202 -49.20 7.67 -15.81
N ALA A 203 -49.36 7.98 -17.12
CA ALA A 203 -50.27 7.27 -18.00
C ALA A 203 -49.90 5.79 -18.22
N GLN A 204 -48.64 5.42 -17.99
CA GLN A 204 -48.13 4.05 -18.09
C GLN A 204 -48.20 3.26 -16.80
N VAL A 205 -48.48 3.93 -15.66
CA VAL A 205 -48.54 3.30 -14.34
C VAL A 205 -49.96 2.74 -14.10
N PRO A 206 -50.08 1.45 -13.73
CA PRO A 206 -51.40 0.86 -13.43
C PRO A 206 -52.03 1.57 -12.21
N VAL A 207 -53.33 1.86 -12.36
CA VAL A 207 -54.16 2.41 -11.28
C VAL A 207 -54.37 1.36 -10.19
N ASP A 208 -54.23 1.73 -8.94
CA ASP A 208 -54.53 0.83 -7.83
C ASP A 208 -56.02 0.45 -7.82
N PRO A 209 -56.35 -0.86 -7.86
CA PRO A 209 -57.75 -1.30 -8.00
C PRO A 209 -58.59 -1.03 -6.77
N VAL A 210 -57.98 -0.81 -5.59
CA VAL A 210 -58.65 -0.53 -4.33
C VAL A 210 -58.87 0.97 -4.15
N GLU A 211 -57.84 1.77 -4.40
CA GLU A 211 -57.89 3.22 -4.21
C GLU A 211 -58.39 3.99 -5.46
N GLN A 212 -58.54 3.32 -6.62
CA GLN A 212 -58.90 3.86 -7.94
C GLN A 212 -58.09 5.11 -8.34
N ARG A 213 -56.83 5.15 -7.91
CA ARG A 213 -55.85 6.21 -8.21
C ARG A 213 -54.44 5.66 -8.19
N ILE A 214 -53.53 6.38 -8.82
CA ILE A 214 -52.12 6.01 -8.80
C ILE A 214 -51.52 6.44 -7.47
N THR A 215 -50.98 5.47 -6.72
CA THR A 215 -50.28 5.69 -5.45
C THR A 215 -48.75 5.68 -5.68
N LYS A 216 -47.99 6.09 -4.66
CA LYS A 216 -46.52 5.99 -4.66
C LYS A 216 -46.06 4.53 -4.82
N GLU A 217 -46.81 3.61 -4.26
CA GLU A 217 -46.57 2.17 -4.36
C GLU A 217 -46.81 1.65 -5.77
N SER A 218 -47.83 2.16 -6.48
CA SER A 218 -48.10 1.83 -7.90
C SER A 218 -46.90 2.24 -8.78
N VAL A 219 -46.38 3.44 -8.60
CA VAL A 219 -45.17 3.90 -9.32
C VAL A 219 -43.97 3.05 -8.99
N ALA A 220 -43.71 2.75 -7.73
CA ALA A 220 -42.58 1.93 -7.30
C ALA A 220 -42.69 0.49 -7.81
N HIS A 221 -43.91 -0.08 -7.88
CA HIS A 221 -44.15 -1.41 -8.46
C HIS A 221 -43.88 -1.43 -9.97
N HIS A 222 -44.37 -0.41 -10.70
CA HIS A 222 -44.13 -0.26 -12.13
C HIS A 222 -42.63 -0.18 -12.44
N VAL A 223 -41.86 0.63 -11.70
CA VAL A 223 -40.40 0.73 -11.84
C VAL A 223 -39.69 -0.61 -11.61
N ARG A 224 -40.10 -1.34 -10.56
CA ARG A 224 -39.54 -2.67 -10.32
C ARG A 224 -39.86 -3.63 -11.48
N GLY A 225 -41.04 -3.55 -12.04
CA GLY A 225 -41.44 -4.30 -13.26
C GLY A 225 -40.55 -3.98 -14.46
N LEU A 226 -40.28 -2.70 -14.71
CA LEU A 226 -39.35 -2.27 -15.78
C LEU A 226 -37.93 -2.76 -15.59
N ILE A 227 -37.42 -2.67 -14.36
CA ILE A 227 -36.09 -3.21 -14.02
C ILE A 227 -36.05 -4.73 -14.17
N ALA A 228 -37.08 -5.45 -13.72
CA ALA A 228 -37.18 -6.90 -13.88
C ALA A 228 -37.29 -7.31 -15.37
N ALA A 229 -38.05 -6.57 -16.16
CA ALA A 229 -38.16 -6.81 -17.60
C ALA A 229 -36.84 -6.51 -18.34
N SER A 230 -36.13 -5.45 -17.93
CA SER A 230 -34.78 -5.14 -18.43
C SER A 230 -33.77 -6.23 -18.09
N ASN A 231 -33.80 -6.75 -16.84
CA ASN A 231 -32.97 -7.85 -16.44
C ASN A 231 -33.35 -9.20 -17.07
N ALA A 232 -34.65 -9.43 -17.36
CA ALA A 232 -35.11 -10.62 -18.05
C ALA A 232 -34.77 -10.56 -19.56
N ALA A 233 -34.84 -9.39 -20.19
CA ALA A 233 -34.37 -9.20 -21.56
C ALA A 233 -32.85 -9.39 -21.70
N ALA A 234 -32.09 -9.10 -20.63
CA ALA A 234 -30.66 -9.40 -20.56
C ALA A 234 -30.33 -10.90 -20.33
N ALA A 235 -31.33 -11.71 -19.94
CA ALA A 235 -31.13 -13.14 -19.62
C ALA A 235 -31.49 -14.10 -20.76
N THR A 236 -31.96 -13.60 -21.95
CA THR A 236 -32.46 -14.47 -23.02
C THR A 236 -31.50 -14.72 -24.18
N ASP A 237 -30.20 -14.43 -24.04
CA ASP A 237 -29.21 -14.89 -25.03
C ASP A 237 -27.88 -15.27 -24.38
N PRO A 238 -27.66 -16.57 -24.05
CA PRO A 238 -26.38 -17.03 -23.56
C PRO A 238 -25.27 -16.99 -24.63
N THR A 239 -25.60 -16.59 -25.89
CA THR A 239 -24.64 -16.47 -26.99
C THR A 239 -24.19 -15.04 -27.24
N GLN A 240 -24.84 -14.04 -26.64
CA GLN A 240 -24.26 -12.71 -26.47
C GLN A 240 -23.59 -12.62 -25.11
N ALA A 241 -22.55 -13.42 -24.95
CA ALA A 241 -21.55 -13.11 -23.97
C ALA A 241 -21.23 -11.62 -24.13
N SER A 242 -21.61 -10.84 -23.10
CA SER A 242 -21.27 -9.46 -22.88
C SER A 242 -20.14 -9.04 -23.81
N ALA A 243 -20.41 -8.26 -24.83
CA ALA A 243 -19.40 -7.47 -25.48
C ALA A 243 -18.85 -6.58 -24.36
N LEU A 244 -17.73 -7.02 -23.78
CA LEU A 244 -16.86 -6.16 -23.01
C LEU A 244 -16.77 -4.83 -23.77
N PRO A 245 -16.81 -3.70 -23.09
CA PRO A 245 -16.61 -2.40 -23.73
C PRO A 245 -15.41 -2.54 -24.67
N PRO A 246 -15.43 -1.92 -25.89
CA PRO A 246 -14.51 -2.19 -26.98
C PRO A 246 -13.12 -2.37 -26.42
N ALA A 247 -12.55 -3.54 -26.68
CA ALA A 247 -11.33 -4.05 -26.09
C ALA A 247 -10.35 -2.91 -25.90
N LEU A 248 -9.86 -2.76 -24.69
CA LEU A 248 -8.64 -1.98 -24.42
C LEU A 248 -7.73 -2.25 -25.61
N GLN A 249 -7.36 -1.19 -26.33
CA GLN A 249 -6.54 -1.32 -27.55
C GLN A 249 -5.42 -2.32 -27.27
N GLU A 250 -5.22 -3.29 -28.18
CA GLU A 250 -4.12 -4.23 -28.01
C GLU A 250 -2.85 -3.45 -27.75
N PRO A 251 -2.05 -3.81 -26.74
CA PRO A 251 -0.87 -3.06 -26.38
C PRO A 251 0.09 -3.07 -27.60
N THR A 252 0.51 -1.90 -28.06
CA THR A 252 1.48 -1.77 -29.15
C THR A 252 2.83 -2.45 -28.83
N ARG A 253 3.15 -2.57 -27.56
CA ARG A 253 4.34 -3.24 -27.05
C ARG A 253 4.16 -3.62 -25.57
N THR A 254 4.57 -4.83 -25.22
CA THR A 254 4.69 -5.29 -23.81
C THR A 254 6.16 -5.30 -23.42
N ILE A 255 6.51 -4.62 -22.33
CA ILE A 255 7.85 -4.68 -21.72
C ILE A 255 7.77 -5.66 -20.56
N ARG A 256 8.58 -6.71 -20.58
CA ARG A 256 8.65 -7.69 -19.49
C ARG A 256 9.27 -7.04 -18.25
N LEU A 257 8.72 -7.39 -17.09
CA LEU A 257 9.31 -7.03 -15.81
C LEU A 257 10.37 -8.09 -15.45
N GLY A 258 11.59 -7.94 -15.98
CA GLY A 258 12.74 -8.80 -15.68
C GLY A 258 13.93 -7.98 -15.18
N GLY A 259 14.98 -8.64 -14.70
CA GLY A 259 16.20 -8.01 -14.19
C GLY A 259 15.93 -6.95 -13.11
N MET A 260 16.69 -5.86 -13.13
CA MET A 260 16.58 -4.76 -12.17
C MET A 260 15.12 -4.23 -12.03
N ARG A 261 14.39 -4.07 -13.17
CA ARG A 261 13.02 -3.58 -13.15
C ARG A 261 12.07 -4.56 -12.46
N GLY A 262 12.26 -5.86 -12.64
CA GLY A 262 11.49 -6.90 -11.95
C GLY A 262 11.70 -6.87 -10.45
N THR A 263 12.95 -6.79 -10.00
CA THR A 263 13.32 -6.66 -8.58
C THR A 263 12.71 -5.41 -7.94
N ILE A 264 12.82 -4.26 -8.62
CA ILE A 264 12.19 -3.01 -8.14
C ILE A 264 10.67 -3.19 -8.00
N ALA A 265 10.02 -3.78 -9.00
CA ALA A 265 8.57 -3.99 -8.99
C ALA A 265 8.13 -4.87 -7.82
N LYS A 266 8.82 -6.00 -7.57
CA LYS A 266 8.57 -6.89 -6.43
C LYS A 266 8.76 -6.15 -5.10
N ARG A 267 9.91 -5.48 -4.91
CA ARG A 267 10.23 -4.77 -3.66
C ARG A 267 9.26 -3.63 -3.34
N MET A 268 8.90 -2.82 -4.33
CA MET A 268 7.96 -1.71 -4.13
C MET A 268 6.54 -2.21 -3.86
N HIS A 269 6.12 -3.27 -4.55
CA HIS A 269 4.82 -3.90 -4.29
C HIS A 269 4.76 -4.49 -2.87
N GLU A 270 5.80 -5.20 -2.46
CA GLU A 270 5.88 -5.80 -1.12
C GLU A 270 5.92 -4.73 -0.03
N SER A 271 6.70 -3.65 -0.23
CA SER A 271 6.73 -2.51 0.66
C SER A 271 5.34 -1.93 0.94
N LEU A 272 4.56 -1.69 -0.13
CA LEU A 272 3.19 -1.16 0.00
C LEU A 272 2.20 -2.16 0.61
N ARG A 273 2.43 -3.46 0.42
CA ARG A 273 1.60 -4.52 1.02
C ARG A 273 1.81 -4.68 2.51
N GLN A 274 3.08 -4.61 2.95
CA GLN A 274 3.45 -4.93 4.33
C GLN A 274 3.44 -3.73 5.26
N MET A 275 3.63 -2.51 4.73
CA MET A 275 3.80 -1.30 5.53
C MET A 275 2.55 -0.41 5.50
N ALA A 276 2.19 0.13 6.66
CA ALA A 276 1.15 1.14 6.80
C ALA A 276 1.72 2.54 6.48
N GLN A 277 2.05 2.78 5.20
CA GLN A 277 2.74 4.00 4.78
C GLN A 277 1.85 5.23 4.82
N LEU A 278 2.34 6.28 5.47
CA LEU A 278 1.79 7.62 5.47
C LEU A 278 2.86 8.61 5.05
N THR A 279 2.46 9.73 4.42
CA THR A 279 3.37 10.82 4.06
C THR A 279 2.90 12.14 4.67
N LEU A 280 3.79 12.85 5.33
CA LEU A 280 3.60 14.25 5.70
C LEU A 280 4.46 15.16 4.83
N PHE A 281 4.00 16.39 4.66
CA PHE A 281 4.72 17.42 3.92
C PHE A 281 5.03 18.58 4.87
N MET A 282 6.26 19.11 4.79
CA MET A 282 6.69 20.26 5.56
C MET A 282 7.60 21.14 4.71
N ASP A 283 7.32 22.43 4.67
CA ASP A 283 8.22 23.39 4.01
C ASP A 283 9.41 23.71 4.90
N ALA A 284 10.60 23.75 4.30
CA ALA A 284 11.84 24.17 4.92
C ALA A 284 12.39 25.44 4.24
N ASP A 285 12.83 26.40 5.04
CA ASP A 285 13.50 27.61 4.59
C ASP A 285 14.94 27.26 4.19
N MET A 286 15.35 27.74 3.01
CA MET A 286 16.66 27.41 2.41
C MET A 286 17.55 28.65 2.21
N ASP A 287 17.12 29.84 2.61
CA ASP A 287 17.90 31.07 2.39
C ASP A 287 19.29 30.97 3.01
N ALA A 288 19.41 30.46 4.24
CA ALA A 288 20.70 30.29 4.90
C ALA A 288 21.59 29.25 4.18
N VAL A 289 21.02 28.16 3.69
CA VAL A 289 21.74 27.16 2.89
C VAL A 289 22.21 27.77 1.56
N VAL A 290 21.37 28.55 0.89
CA VAL A 290 21.76 29.26 -0.36
C VAL A 290 22.92 30.20 -0.12
N ALA A 291 22.89 31.00 0.97
CA ALA A 291 23.96 31.89 1.36
C ALA A 291 25.26 31.15 1.70
N ASP A 292 25.20 30.13 2.55
CA ASP A 292 26.36 29.32 2.94
C ASP A 292 26.98 28.61 1.73
N ARG A 293 26.16 28.02 0.86
CA ARG A 293 26.62 27.37 -0.37
C ARG A 293 27.32 28.35 -1.30
N THR A 294 26.82 29.58 -1.41
CA THR A 294 27.43 30.64 -2.24
C THR A 294 28.82 31.00 -1.70
N ALA A 295 28.96 31.21 -0.39
CA ALA A 295 30.22 31.48 0.25
C ALA A 295 31.24 30.33 0.10
N ARG A 296 30.78 29.06 0.25
CA ARG A 296 31.65 27.90 0.01
C ARG A 296 32.09 27.75 -1.44
N LYS A 297 31.23 28.10 -2.38
CA LYS A 297 31.60 28.10 -3.82
C LYS A 297 32.72 29.05 -4.13
N GLU A 298 32.74 30.24 -3.52
CA GLU A 298 33.83 31.21 -3.65
C GLU A 298 35.15 30.69 -3.07
N SER A 299 35.09 29.83 -2.02
CA SER A 299 36.25 29.19 -1.43
C SER A 299 36.69 27.87 -2.12
N GLY A 300 36.03 27.45 -3.20
CA GLY A 300 36.42 26.33 -4.03
C GLY A 300 35.73 25.00 -3.71
N THR A 301 34.87 24.94 -2.69
CA THR A 301 34.03 23.76 -2.35
C THR A 301 32.56 24.15 -2.40
N ALA A 302 31.75 23.39 -3.15
CA ALA A 302 30.33 23.71 -3.25
C ALA A 302 29.49 22.43 -3.07
N PRO A 303 29.13 22.04 -1.84
CA PRO A 303 28.21 20.97 -1.59
C PRO A 303 26.90 21.18 -2.37
N SER A 304 26.28 20.12 -2.84
CA SER A 304 24.97 20.18 -3.47
C SER A 304 23.89 20.46 -2.42
N PHE A 305 22.73 20.98 -2.82
CA PHE A 305 21.59 21.13 -1.90
C PHE A 305 21.18 19.77 -1.29
N THR A 306 21.33 18.68 -2.04
CA THR A 306 21.11 17.32 -1.55
C THR A 306 22.06 16.97 -0.39
N ASP A 307 23.32 17.40 -0.45
CA ASP A 307 24.29 17.14 0.62
C ASP A 307 23.88 17.81 1.93
N TYR A 308 23.41 19.07 1.88
CA TYR A 308 22.87 19.77 3.05
C TYR A 308 21.67 19.00 3.65
N ILE A 309 20.77 18.52 2.80
CA ILE A 309 19.58 17.79 3.26
C ILE A 309 19.96 16.45 3.87
N ILE A 310 20.89 15.72 3.25
CA ILE A 310 21.39 14.44 3.79
C ILE A 310 22.12 14.68 5.12
N ALA A 311 22.93 15.74 5.24
CA ALA A 311 23.58 16.09 6.49
C ALA A 311 22.56 16.44 7.58
N ALA A 312 21.56 17.26 7.28
CA ALA A 312 20.50 17.62 8.21
C ALA A 312 19.68 16.38 8.63
N ALA A 313 19.31 15.53 7.68
CA ALA A 313 18.61 14.27 7.96
C ALA A 313 19.43 13.34 8.86
N ALA A 314 20.73 13.19 8.60
CA ALA A 314 21.62 12.36 9.42
C ALA A 314 21.73 12.86 10.88
N ARG A 315 21.82 14.19 11.08
CA ARG A 315 21.79 14.79 12.44
C ARG A 315 20.44 14.60 13.11
N ALA A 316 19.36 14.73 12.35
CA ALA A 316 18.00 14.51 12.85
C ALA A 316 17.77 13.04 13.24
N LEU A 317 18.27 12.07 12.46
CA LEU A 317 18.18 10.63 12.78
C LEU A 317 18.85 10.30 14.10
N GLY A 318 19.99 10.93 14.42
CA GLY A 318 20.64 10.76 15.72
C GLY A 318 19.79 11.27 16.89
N LYS A 319 18.93 12.27 16.68
CA LYS A 319 18.02 12.83 17.70
C LYS A 319 16.66 12.09 17.75
N HIS A 320 16.28 11.44 16.69
CA HIS A 320 14.99 10.74 16.52
C HIS A 320 15.20 9.26 16.19
N PRO A 321 15.67 8.42 17.13
CA PRO A 321 16.08 7.04 16.85
C PRO A 321 14.93 6.14 16.34
N LEU A 322 13.68 6.46 16.63
CA LEU A 322 12.52 5.74 16.06
C LEU A 322 12.45 5.83 14.55
N VAL A 323 12.94 6.92 13.95
CA VAL A 323 12.95 7.10 12.49
C VAL A 323 14.09 6.29 11.85
N ASN A 324 15.18 6.02 12.61
CA ASN A 324 16.28 5.17 12.19
C ASN A 324 16.10 3.74 12.73
N SER A 325 15.04 3.07 12.25
CA SER A 325 14.64 1.77 12.77
C SER A 325 14.19 0.81 11.67
N GLN A 326 13.97 -0.43 12.05
CA GLN A 326 13.42 -1.50 11.21
C GLN A 326 12.35 -2.26 11.99
N ILE A 327 11.34 -2.77 11.30
CA ILE A 327 10.36 -3.67 11.90
C ILE A 327 10.87 -5.10 11.79
N THR A 328 10.89 -5.79 12.92
CA THR A 328 11.24 -7.22 13.06
C THR A 328 10.04 -7.96 13.66
N ASP A 329 10.13 -9.28 13.72
CA ASP A 329 9.09 -10.11 14.36
C ASP A 329 8.95 -9.78 15.85
N ASP A 330 10.02 -9.34 16.50
CA ASP A 330 10.05 -8.97 17.93
C ASP A 330 9.61 -7.53 18.21
N GLY A 331 9.40 -6.69 17.16
CA GLY A 331 9.00 -5.29 17.30
C GLY A 331 9.83 -4.31 16.48
N VAL A 332 9.99 -3.07 16.97
CA VAL A 332 10.75 -2.01 16.31
C VAL A 332 12.19 -2.01 16.79
N ALA A 333 13.12 -2.42 15.94
CA ALA A 333 14.55 -2.43 16.21
C ALA A 333 15.17 -1.07 15.88
N LEU A 334 15.71 -0.37 16.86
CA LEU A 334 16.43 0.89 16.69
C LEU A 334 17.86 0.61 16.23
N LEU A 335 18.30 1.34 15.18
CA LEU A 335 19.62 1.14 14.59
C LEU A 335 20.62 2.13 15.17
N PRO A 336 21.80 1.63 15.65
CA PRO A 336 22.80 2.49 16.30
C PRO A 336 23.57 3.37 15.32
N ALA A 337 23.74 2.93 14.09
CA ALA A 337 24.45 3.65 13.04
C ALA A 337 23.47 4.33 12.08
N VAL A 338 23.89 5.45 11.50
CA VAL A 338 23.13 6.18 10.49
C VAL A 338 23.83 6.05 9.13
N HIS A 339 23.21 5.31 8.22
CA HIS A 339 23.69 5.09 6.86
C HIS A 339 22.61 5.56 5.90
N VAL A 340 22.86 6.63 5.15
CA VAL A 340 21.84 7.24 4.31
C VAL A 340 22.00 6.81 2.86
N GLY A 341 20.98 6.13 2.33
CA GLY A 341 20.86 5.84 0.92
C GLY A 341 20.44 7.09 0.14
N MET A 342 21.15 7.39 -0.94
CA MET A 342 20.88 8.50 -1.84
C MET A 342 20.32 7.97 -3.16
N ALA A 343 19.08 8.30 -3.50
CA ALA A 343 18.48 7.86 -4.76
C ALA A 343 19.14 8.55 -5.96
N VAL A 344 19.69 7.78 -6.89
CA VAL A 344 20.31 8.24 -8.13
C VAL A 344 19.51 7.68 -9.31
N ALA A 345 18.97 8.58 -10.14
CA ALA A 345 18.27 8.21 -11.36
C ALA A 345 19.28 7.76 -12.44
N LEU A 346 18.96 6.67 -13.11
CA LEU A 346 19.65 6.13 -14.29
C LEU A 346 18.66 6.04 -15.45
N ASP A 347 19.17 5.91 -16.68
CA ASP A 347 18.33 5.80 -17.87
C ASP A 347 17.36 4.59 -17.79
N GLU A 348 17.79 3.47 -17.20
CA GLU A 348 17.01 2.26 -17.09
C GLU A 348 16.31 2.05 -15.73
N GLY A 349 16.46 2.99 -14.79
CA GLY A 349 15.84 2.84 -13.47
C GLY A 349 16.40 3.77 -12.39
N LEU A 350 16.39 3.28 -11.17
CA LEU A 350 16.86 4.00 -9.99
C LEU A 350 17.76 3.07 -9.17
N ILE A 351 18.88 3.59 -8.69
CA ILE A 351 19.77 2.90 -7.75
C ILE A 351 19.95 3.77 -6.50
N VAL A 352 20.21 3.13 -5.35
CA VAL A 352 20.29 3.83 -4.07
C VAL A 352 21.62 3.50 -3.38
N PRO A 353 22.74 4.12 -3.80
CA PRO A 353 23.99 3.98 -3.09
C PRO A 353 23.93 4.56 -1.68
N VAL A 354 24.72 4.01 -0.76
CA VAL A 354 24.67 4.25 0.68
C VAL A 354 25.89 5.01 1.15
N ILE A 355 25.67 6.20 1.68
CA ILE A 355 26.69 6.98 2.39
C ILE A 355 26.77 6.41 3.82
N ARG A 356 27.89 5.78 4.14
CA ARG A 356 28.09 5.15 5.44
C ARG A 356 28.50 6.15 6.50
N ASP A 357 28.09 5.87 7.74
CA ASP A 357 28.42 6.66 8.93
C ASP A 357 28.15 8.16 8.78
N THR A 358 27.00 8.46 8.15
CA THR A 358 26.63 9.81 7.70
C THR A 358 26.54 10.79 8.88
N ALA A 359 26.15 10.33 10.08
CA ALA A 359 26.03 11.17 11.26
C ALA A 359 27.39 11.72 11.74
N ASN A 360 28.50 11.03 11.48
CA ASN A 360 29.84 11.41 11.89
C ASN A 360 30.65 12.11 10.81
N ARG A 361 30.06 12.35 9.63
CA ARG A 361 30.71 13.09 8.53
C ARG A 361 30.39 14.57 8.64
N ASP A 362 31.40 15.42 8.41
CA ASP A 362 31.18 16.84 8.12
C ASP A 362 30.61 17.02 6.70
N LEU A 363 30.10 18.19 6.41
CA LEU A 363 29.44 18.49 5.14
C LEU A 363 30.38 18.31 3.93
N THR A 364 31.67 18.63 4.07
CA THR A 364 32.67 18.49 2.98
C THR A 364 32.97 17.02 2.68
N SER A 365 33.22 16.22 3.71
CA SER A 365 33.45 14.77 3.59
C SER A 365 32.22 14.05 3.03
N LEU A 366 31.01 14.48 3.45
CA LEU A 366 29.75 13.95 2.94
C LEU A 366 29.60 14.28 1.46
N SER A 367 29.84 15.53 1.05
CA SER A 367 29.74 15.96 -0.34
C SER A 367 30.74 15.24 -1.26
N THR A 368 31.95 14.98 -0.76
CA THR A 368 32.95 14.20 -1.50
C THR A 368 32.45 12.76 -1.74
N GLU A 369 31.90 12.12 -0.72
CA GLU A 369 31.42 10.74 -0.81
C GLU A 369 30.15 10.65 -1.66
N SER A 370 29.19 11.55 -1.50
CA SER A 370 27.98 11.59 -2.32
C SER A 370 28.29 11.76 -3.81
N SER A 371 29.27 12.61 -4.13
CA SER A 371 29.75 12.82 -5.50
C SER A 371 30.41 11.58 -6.08
N ARG A 372 31.28 10.90 -5.31
CA ARG A 372 31.90 9.62 -5.70
C ARG A 372 30.84 8.57 -6.02
N LEU A 373 29.88 8.40 -5.13
CA LEU A 373 28.81 7.43 -5.29
C LEU A 373 27.90 7.74 -6.47
N ALA A 374 27.54 9.02 -6.66
CA ALA A 374 26.72 9.44 -7.80
C ALA A 374 27.43 9.25 -9.14
N GLU A 375 28.75 9.46 -9.21
CA GLU A 375 29.55 9.21 -10.39
C GLU A 375 29.70 7.71 -10.66
N ALA A 376 30.02 6.92 -9.64
CA ALA A 376 30.10 5.46 -9.74
C ALA A 376 28.75 4.83 -10.18
N ALA A 377 27.62 5.37 -9.69
CA ALA A 377 26.29 4.95 -10.10
C ALA A 377 26.05 5.14 -11.61
N ARG A 378 26.39 6.32 -12.14
CA ARG A 378 26.19 6.64 -13.57
C ARG A 378 27.12 5.83 -14.48
N ASN A 379 28.31 5.48 -13.98
CA ASN A 379 29.32 4.73 -14.73
C ASN A 379 29.17 3.20 -14.54
N GLY A 380 28.19 2.72 -13.76
CA GLY A 380 28.02 1.31 -13.47
C GLY A 380 29.17 0.70 -12.65
N ALA A 381 29.88 1.53 -11.88
CA ALA A 381 31.08 1.18 -11.11
C ALA A 381 30.83 1.07 -9.60
N LEU A 382 29.55 0.96 -9.18
CA LEU A 382 29.21 0.73 -7.77
C LEU A 382 29.57 -0.71 -7.38
N GLU A 383 30.16 -0.83 -6.20
CA GLU A 383 30.44 -2.10 -5.58
C GLU A 383 29.30 -2.52 -4.63
N LEU A 384 29.21 -3.83 -4.32
CA LEU A 384 28.18 -4.33 -3.42
C LEU A 384 28.13 -3.61 -2.04
N PRO A 385 29.26 -3.28 -1.42
CA PRO A 385 29.27 -2.49 -0.18
C PRO A 385 28.64 -1.09 -0.35
N ASP A 386 28.64 -0.52 -1.55
CA ASP A 386 28.02 0.79 -1.79
C ASP A 386 26.48 0.71 -1.84
N LEU A 387 25.89 -0.47 -1.95
CA LEU A 387 24.46 -0.69 -2.14
C LEU A 387 23.73 -1.25 -0.93
N GLU A 388 24.46 -1.74 0.06
CA GLU A 388 23.89 -2.47 1.20
C GLU A 388 24.01 -1.68 2.51
N GLY A 389 23.17 -2.04 3.48
CA GLY A 389 23.25 -1.54 4.86
C GLY A 389 22.72 -0.11 5.05
N GLY A 390 21.98 0.43 4.11
CA GLY A 390 21.28 1.70 4.29
C GLY A 390 20.21 1.60 5.37
N THR A 391 20.19 2.58 6.30
CA THR A 391 19.21 2.62 7.40
C THR A 391 18.09 3.62 7.16
N PHE A 392 18.29 4.55 6.24
CA PHE A 392 17.35 5.58 5.82
C PHE A 392 17.60 5.94 4.37
N SER A 393 16.62 6.47 3.66
CA SER A 393 16.77 6.86 2.26
C SER A 393 16.35 8.31 2.02
N VAL A 394 17.05 9.00 1.11
CA VAL A 394 16.70 10.32 0.60
C VAL A 394 16.52 10.26 -0.91
N SER A 395 15.37 10.74 -1.39
CA SER A 395 15.04 10.77 -2.82
C SER A 395 14.70 12.19 -3.24
N THR A 396 15.35 12.70 -4.29
CA THR A 396 15.17 14.08 -4.75
C THR A 396 14.57 14.10 -6.15
N LEU A 397 13.45 14.81 -6.33
CA LEU A 397 12.80 15.06 -7.62
C LEU A 397 12.72 16.54 -7.98
N GLY A 398 13.40 17.39 -7.19
CA GLY A 398 13.40 18.85 -7.40
C GLY A 398 13.91 19.27 -8.77
N MET A 399 14.88 18.54 -9.34
CA MET A 399 15.42 18.80 -10.69
C MET A 399 14.38 18.65 -11.81
N TYR A 400 13.30 17.91 -11.56
CA TYR A 400 12.18 17.73 -12.50
C TYR A 400 11.04 18.74 -12.26
N GLY A 401 11.22 19.73 -11.37
CA GLY A 401 10.20 20.73 -11.06
C GLY A 401 9.10 20.25 -10.11
N VAL A 402 9.27 19.11 -9.44
CA VAL A 402 8.29 18.53 -8.52
C VAL A 402 8.36 19.26 -7.18
N ASP A 403 7.23 19.77 -6.68
CA ASP A 403 7.15 20.45 -5.39
C ASP A 403 7.18 19.47 -4.20
N GLY A 404 6.45 18.37 -4.30
CA GLY A 404 6.41 17.33 -3.30
C GLY A 404 5.82 16.04 -3.88
N PHE A 405 6.13 14.89 -3.30
CA PHE A 405 5.66 13.57 -3.75
C PHE A 405 5.64 12.58 -2.59
N THR A 406 5.04 11.44 -2.78
CA THR A 406 4.97 10.37 -1.78
C THR A 406 5.94 9.24 -2.17
N PRO A 407 7.19 9.26 -1.67
CA PRO A 407 8.15 8.19 -1.95
C PRO A 407 7.70 6.89 -1.29
N VAL A 408 7.99 5.75 -1.93
CA VAL A 408 7.76 4.41 -1.36
C VAL A 408 8.98 4.02 -0.53
N ILE A 409 8.76 3.51 0.67
CA ILE A 409 9.84 3.07 1.58
C ILE A 409 10.58 1.89 0.97
N ASN A 410 11.93 1.92 1.06
CA ASN A 410 12.76 0.79 0.67
C ASN A 410 12.95 -0.14 1.88
N PRO A 411 12.34 -1.34 1.88
CA PRO A 411 12.53 -2.29 2.97
C PRO A 411 14.00 -2.67 3.17
N PRO A 412 14.45 -2.93 4.40
CA PRO A 412 13.70 -3.07 5.65
C PRO A 412 13.52 -1.76 6.45
N ASN A 413 13.88 -0.59 5.89
CA ASN A 413 13.80 0.70 6.59
C ASN A 413 12.35 1.07 6.91
N THR A 414 12.14 1.88 7.95
CA THR A 414 10.80 2.35 8.35
C THR A 414 10.44 3.71 7.78
N ALA A 415 11.37 4.42 7.14
CA ALA A 415 11.11 5.74 6.59
C ALA A 415 11.99 6.10 5.39
N ILE A 416 11.51 7.07 4.59
CA ILE A 416 12.20 7.67 3.45
C ILE A 416 11.83 9.15 3.35
N LEU A 417 12.80 10.00 3.04
CA LEU A 417 12.60 11.43 2.83
C LEU A 417 12.60 11.77 1.34
N GLY A 418 11.48 12.25 0.84
CA GLY A 418 11.35 12.89 -0.46
C GLY A 418 11.69 14.38 -0.37
N VAL A 419 12.33 14.92 -1.40
CA VAL A 419 12.76 16.32 -1.47
C VAL A 419 12.27 16.94 -2.77
N GLY A 420 11.50 18.02 -2.62
CA GLY A 420 10.97 18.78 -3.72
C GLY A 420 11.97 19.82 -4.28
N ARG A 421 11.50 20.59 -5.26
CA ARG A 421 12.29 21.65 -5.87
C ARG A 421 12.50 22.84 -4.91
N LEU A 422 13.60 23.55 -5.10
CA LEU A 422 13.75 24.89 -4.58
C LEU A 422 12.82 25.84 -5.35
N ARG A 423 12.08 26.67 -4.60
CA ARG A 423 11.17 27.69 -5.15
C ARG A 423 11.22 28.95 -4.31
N GLU A 424 10.93 30.07 -4.93
CA GLU A 424 10.73 31.33 -4.24
C GLU A 424 9.25 31.47 -3.88
N ASP A 425 8.96 31.61 -2.59
CA ASP A 425 7.63 31.78 -2.05
C ASP A 425 7.47 33.18 -1.45
N VAL A 426 6.33 33.80 -1.71
CA VAL A 426 5.92 35.04 -1.04
C VAL A 426 5.39 34.70 0.34
N VAL A 427 6.01 35.23 1.37
CA VAL A 427 5.69 34.96 2.77
C VAL A 427 5.51 36.25 3.55
N ILE A 428 4.85 36.18 4.71
CA ILE A 428 4.77 37.30 5.66
C ILE A 428 5.86 37.10 6.71
N ILE A 429 6.76 38.08 6.84
CA ILE A 429 7.87 38.10 7.78
C ILE A 429 7.69 39.33 8.65
N ASP A 430 7.49 39.18 9.96
CA ASP A 430 7.29 40.26 10.94
C ASP A 430 6.20 41.28 10.56
N GLY A 431 5.20 40.81 9.78
CA GLY A 431 4.07 41.61 9.30
C GLY A 431 4.24 42.22 7.89
N ASP A 432 5.43 42.11 7.30
CA ASP A 432 5.72 42.56 5.96
C ASP A 432 5.77 41.41 4.94
N VAL A 433 5.48 41.76 3.67
CA VAL A 433 5.59 40.80 2.56
C VAL A 433 7.06 40.63 2.18
N GLY A 434 7.55 39.40 2.23
CA GLY A 434 8.92 39.06 1.84
C GLY A 434 8.95 37.85 0.89
N ILE A 435 10.13 37.58 0.35
CA ILE A 435 10.40 36.38 -0.47
C ILE A 435 11.35 35.48 0.31
N ARG A 436 11.06 34.17 0.31
CA ARG A 436 11.88 33.11 0.89
C ARG A 436 12.13 32.03 -0.13
N THR A 437 13.35 31.54 -0.18
CA THR A 437 13.66 30.30 -0.91
C THR A 437 13.28 29.13 -0.05
N ARG A 438 12.38 28.27 -0.54
CA ARG A 438 11.85 27.11 0.18
C ARG A 438 11.91 25.85 -0.65
N LEU A 439 11.87 24.72 0.03
CA LEU A 439 11.56 23.43 -0.56
C LEU A 439 10.60 22.65 0.35
N THR A 440 9.93 21.66 -0.22
CA THR A 440 9.06 20.77 0.55
C THR A 440 9.80 19.48 0.85
N LEU A 441 9.84 19.12 2.14
CA LEU A 441 10.23 17.83 2.66
C LEU A 441 9.01 16.92 2.69
N SER A 442 9.11 15.72 2.15
CA SER A 442 8.03 14.72 2.08
C SER A 442 8.49 13.46 2.81
N LEU A 443 8.20 13.35 4.10
CA LEU A 443 8.57 12.17 4.88
C LEU A 443 7.48 11.10 4.74
N THR A 444 7.83 9.94 4.18
CA THR A 444 6.98 8.75 4.22
C THR A 444 7.53 7.80 5.28
N TRP A 445 6.65 7.28 6.15
CA TRP A 445 7.04 6.35 7.20
C TRP A 445 6.01 5.23 7.37
N ASP A 446 6.45 4.14 7.98
CA ASP A 446 5.57 3.04 8.38
C ASP A 446 4.92 3.36 9.73
N HIS A 447 3.60 3.59 9.72
CA HIS A 447 2.85 3.98 10.91
C HIS A 447 2.79 2.88 11.99
N ARG A 448 3.25 1.68 11.68
CA ARG A 448 3.44 0.62 12.68
C ARG A 448 4.67 0.87 13.56
N ALA A 449 5.68 1.59 13.04
CA ALA A 449 6.91 1.89 13.78
C ALA A 449 6.75 3.11 14.69
N PHE A 450 6.08 4.18 14.21
CA PHE A 450 5.85 5.40 14.97
C PHE A 450 4.69 6.22 14.40
N ASP A 451 4.17 7.12 15.24
CA ASP A 451 3.03 8.00 14.92
C ASP A 451 3.44 9.30 14.23
N GLY A 452 2.44 10.13 13.86
CA GLY A 452 2.66 11.38 13.15
C GLY A 452 3.43 12.44 13.93
N ALA A 453 3.32 12.49 15.27
CA ALA A 453 4.03 13.51 16.08
C ALA A 453 5.56 13.31 16.06
N PRO A 454 6.13 12.11 16.26
CA PRO A 454 7.55 11.86 16.02
C PRO A 454 8.01 12.16 14.59
N ALA A 455 7.17 11.81 13.58
CA ALA A 455 7.44 12.11 12.17
C ALA A 455 7.55 13.63 11.93
N ALA A 456 6.61 14.41 12.44
CA ALA A 456 6.61 15.86 12.33
C ALA A 456 7.79 16.50 13.09
N ALA A 457 8.12 16.01 14.29
CA ALA A 457 9.28 16.48 15.06
C ALA A 457 10.60 16.22 14.33
N PHE A 458 10.73 15.08 13.66
CA PHE A 458 11.89 14.75 12.82
C PHE A 458 12.03 15.73 11.66
N CYS A 459 10.96 15.97 10.88
CA CYS A 459 10.97 16.93 9.78
C CYS A 459 11.27 18.36 10.27
N LYS A 460 10.69 18.75 11.42
CA LYS A 460 10.98 20.05 12.02
C LYS A 460 12.47 20.18 12.38
N THR A 461 13.09 19.15 12.93
CA THR A 461 14.52 19.14 13.23
C THR A 461 15.36 19.33 11.97
N ILE A 462 14.98 18.71 10.85
CA ILE A 462 15.65 18.91 9.56
C ILE A 462 15.48 20.36 9.10
N ALA A 463 14.27 20.90 9.13
CA ALA A 463 13.99 22.29 8.73
C ALA A 463 14.77 23.30 9.57
N ASP A 464 14.85 23.10 10.90
CA ASP A 464 15.63 23.95 11.80
C ASP A 464 17.15 23.91 11.49
N LEU A 465 17.69 22.73 11.17
CA LEU A 465 19.10 22.56 10.77
C LEU A 465 19.40 23.19 9.39
N LEU A 466 18.44 23.23 8.49
CA LEU A 466 18.60 23.91 7.19
C LEU A 466 18.51 25.42 7.34
N ALA A 467 17.73 25.91 8.31
CA ALA A 467 17.70 27.35 8.64
C ALA A 467 18.98 27.85 9.33
N ASP A 468 19.78 26.94 9.95
CA ASP A 468 21.11 27.23 10.48
C ASP A 468 22.12 26.15 10.06
N PRO A 469 22.68 26.22 8.83
CA PRO A 469 23.57 25.20 8.30
C PRO A 469 24.94 25.14 9.00
N SER A 470 25.31 26.09 9.88
CA SER A 470 26.55 26.05 10.64
C SER A 470 26.66 24.82 11.54
N ALA A 471 25.51 24.31 12.00
CA ALA A 471 25.41 23.08 12.79
C ALA A 471 25.73 21.80 11.98
N LEU A 472 25.77 21.87 10.64
CA LEU A 472 26.03 20.71 9.77
C LEU A 472 27.53 20.38 9.62
N ASP A 473 28.42 21.31 9.95
CA ASP A 473 29.88 21.09 9.94
C ASP A 473 30.38 20.36 11.20
N ALA A 474 29.61 20.44 12.29
CA ALA A 474 29.96 19.72 13.51
C ALA A 474 29.66 18.22 13.36
N THR A 475 30.65 17.37 13.55
CA THR A 475 30.40 15.93 13.68
C THR A 475 29.61 15.67 14.96
N ALA A 476 28.61 14.74 14.89
CA ALA A 476 27.91 14.29 16.09
C ALA A 476 28.94 13.64 17.02
N ARG A 477 29.19 14.24 18.20
CA ARG A 477 30.03 13.66 19.26
C ARG A 477 29.21 12.76 20.14
#